data_324af002ec9928dee205d370aaae7e0a
#
_entry.id   324af002ec9928dee205d370aaae7e0a
#
_cell.length_a   1.000
_cell.length_b   1.000
_cell.length_c   1.000
_cell.angle_alpha   90.00
_cell.angle_beta   90.00
_cell.angle_gamma   90.00
#
_symmetry.space_group_name_H-M   'P 1'
#
loop_
_entity.id
_entity.type
_entity.pdbx_description
1 polymer ?
#
loop_
_entity_poly.entity_id
_entity_poly.type
_entity_poly.pdbx_seq_one_letter_code
_entity_poly.pdbx_strand_id
1 'polypeptide(L)'
;MNWVALDKELIWHPFTSLRSGRDPLVVTEASGIYLTTEDGRKIIDGISSWWVNLHGHSHPAIAEAIYQQAKKLEHVIFADFTHTAAIELAQRLKEILPSSQVKFFFSDNGSTAVEVAIKMALQYWHNQGINRKKIIAIEGAYHGDTFGSMAVGDRGPFTRAFHEHLFPVEFIPWPDGTNDADVLHAFEKATLNSDVAAFIFEPLIQGAAGMRTYKASLLNQLMESAKQKNIITIADEVFTGFGRTGKLFASEHLALQPDTMTLSKGLTGGTMALGITTCTQAIQSAFDSPEKFHTFFHGHSFTANPIACASALASLRLLTTFSCQQRIALIEESQKRFAEKLRAHTVIQQVHQLGTVLSLEIKTSGQTSYFNNLRDWMYDYFLERNVLLRPLGNVLYFLPSYAFTEEDLNTVYCTIEELLGSMQHQNGTSIDSNSLPA
;
A
#
# COMPACT_ATOMS: atom_id res chain seq x y z
N MET A 1 -0.88 -28.56 22.16
CA MET A 1 0.18 -27.57 22.47
C MET A 1 -0.53 -26.22 22.63
N ASN A 2 -0.19 -25.41 23.61
CA ASN A 2 -0.83 -24.11 23.75
C ASN A 2 -0.05 -23.09 22.90
N TRP A 3 -0.48 -22.92 21.65
CA TRP A 3 0.18 -22.04 20.69
C TRP A 3 0.12 -20.57 21.11
N VAL A 4 -1.00 -20.11 21.69
CA VAL A 4 -1.15 -18.73 22.16
C VAL A 4 -0.15 -18.42 23.29
N ALA A 5 0.04 -19.35 24.23
CA ALA A 5 1.02 -19.14 25.30
C ALA A 5 2.46 -19.07 24.78
N LEU A 6 2.81 -19.95 23.84
CA LEU A 6 4.13 -19.95 23.20
C LEU A 6 4.37 -18.70 22.36
N ASP A 7 3.36 -18.26 21.61
CA ASP A 7 3.43 -17.05 20.83
C ASP A 7 3.71 -15.82 21.72
N LYS A 8 2.95 -15.66 22.80
CA LYS A 8 3.13 -14.55 23.75
C LYS A 8 4.50 -14.57 24.44
N GLU A 9 5.10 -15.74 24.61
CA GLU A 9 6.41 -15.89 25.21
C GLU A 9 7.54 -15.55 24.21
N LEU A 10 7.39 -15.94 22.92
CA LEU A 10 8.51 -15.99 21.97
C LEU A 10 8.43 -14.93 20.86
N ILE A 11 7.25 -14.42 20.52
CA ILE A 11 7.05 -13.61 19.31
C ILE A 11 6.67 -12.16 19.66
N TRP A 12 7.38 -11.22 19.05
CA TRP A 12 7.04 -9.81 19.11
C TRP A 12 6.29 -9.39 17.83
N HIS A 13 4.98 -9.22 17.96
CA HIS A 13 4.14 -8.81 16.85
C HIS A 13 4.31 -7.33 16.46
N PRO A 14 4.30 -6.99 15.15
CA PRO A 14 4.35 -5.61 14.70
C PRO A 14 3.09 -4.83 15.16
N PHE A 15 3.28 -3.57 15.51
CA PHE A 15 2.22 -2.64 15.95
C PHE A 15 1.36 -3.17 17.10
N THR A 16 1.89 -4.04 17.94
CA THR A 16 1.17 -4.70 19.04
C THR A 16 1.89 -4.48 20.35
N SER A 17 1.15 -4.10 21.39
CA SER A 17 1.67 -3.97 22.75
C SER A 17 1.98 -5.35 23.34
N LEU A 18 3.18 -5.55 23.87
CA LEU A 18 3.54 -6.80 24.55
C LEU A 18 2.71 -7.05 25.84
N ARG A 19 2.22 -5.99 26.47
CA ARG A 19 1.55 -6.09 27.76
C ARG A 19 0.03 -6.11 27.65
N SER A 20 -0.54 -5.29 26.75
CA SER A 20 -1.98 -5.08 26.60
C SER A 20 -2.50 -5.50 25.22
N GLY A 21 -1.70 -6.26 24.47
CA GLY A 21 -2.13 -6.84 23.20
C GLY A 21 -3.18 -7.93 23.41
N ARG A 22 -4.08 -8.07 22.43
CA ARG A 22 -5.01 -9.19 22.38
C ARG A 22 -4.28 -10.50 22.22
N ASP A 23 -4.91 -11.58 22.63
CA ASP A 23 -4.44 -12.91 22.31
C ASP A 23 -4.46 -13.11 20.79
N PRO A 24 -3.36 -13.57 20.18
CA PRO A 24 -3.32 -13.83 18.75
C PRO A 24 -4.26 -14.95 18.35
N LEU A 25 -4.90 -14.80 17.20
CA LEU A 25 -5.67 -15.90 16.59
C LEU A 25 -4.71 -16.82 15.85
N VAL A 26 -4.71 -18.09 16.24
CA VAL A 26 -3.90 -19.11 15.59
C VAL A 26 -4.57 -19.56 14.31
N VAL A 27 -4.04 -19.13 13.16
CA VAL A 27 -4.50 -19.53 11.82
C VAL A 27 -3.67 -20.72 11.36
N THR A 28 -4.32 -21.82 11.02
CA THR A 28 -3.69 -23.08 10.60
C THR A 28 -3.72 -23.31 9.11
N GLU A 29 -4.77 -22.80 8.46
CA GLU A 29 -4.99 -22.94 7.00
C GLU A 29 -5.65 -21.69 6.43
N ALA A 30 -5.53 -21.52 5.11
CA ALA A 30 -6.27 -20.50 4.40
C ALA A 30 -6.59 -20.96 2.97
N SER A 31 -7.76 -20.58 2.46
CA SER A 31 -8.18 -20.91 1.08
C SER A 31 -9.19 -19.89 0.55
N GLY A 32 -9.00 -19.41 -0.66
CA GLY A 32 -9.85 -18.40 -1.26
C GLY A 32 -9.89 -17.13 -0.37
N ILE A 33 -11.06 -16.75 0.09
CA ILE A 33 -11.25 -15.58 0.95
C ILE A 33 -11.20 -15.91 2.45
N TYR A 34 -11.01 -17.19 2.83
CA TYR A 34 -11.15 -17.65 4.20
C TYR A 34 -9.81 -17.96 4.85
N LEU A 35 -9.68 -17.53 6.11
CA LEU A 35 -8.69 -18.00 7.08
C LEU A 35 -9.37 -19.05 7.99
N THR A 36 -8.69 -20.15 8.28
CA THR A 36 -9.18 -21.18 9.21
C THR A 36 -8.33 -21.16 10.47
N THR A 37 -8.97 -20.96 11.61
CA THR A 37 -8.31 -20.95 12.92
C THR A 37 -8.14 -22.37 13.48
N GLU A 38 -7.32 -22.53 14.53
CA GLU A 38 -7.04 -23.82 15.19
C GLU A 38 -8.31 -24.52 15.70
N ASP A 39 -9.33 -23.76 16.11
CA ASP A 39 -10.64 -24.26 16.54
C ASP A 39 -11.59 -24.57 15.36
N GLY A 40 -11.13 -24.45 14.12
CA GLY A 40 -11.88 -24.75 12.90
C GLY A 40 -12.81 -23.63 12.42
N ARG A 41 -12.80 -22.47 13.05
CA ARG A 41 -13.61 -21.31 12.64
C ARG A 41 -13.06 -20.74 11.34
N LYS A 42 -13.96 -20.45 10.39
CA LYS A 42 -13.62 -19.81 9.11
C LYS A 42 -13.91 -18.33 9.16
N ILE A 43 -12.90 -17.50 8.90
CA ILE A 43 -12.98 -16.03 8.95
C ILE A 43 -12.78 -15.48 7.54
N ILE A 44 -13.70 -14.64 7.07
CA ILE A 44 -13.56 -13.90 5.80
C ILE A 44 -12.46 -12.85 5.95
N ASP A 45 -11.45 -12.89 5.10
CA ASP A 45 -10.38 -11.89 5.06
C ASP A 45 -10.79 -10.66 4.23
N GLY A 46 -11.44 -9.71 4.88
CA GLY A 46 -11.91 -8.47 4.25
C GLY A 46 -10.84 -7.38 4.06
N ILE A 47 -9.58 -7.67 4.37
CA ILE A 47 -8.48 -6.71 4.24
C ILE A 47 -7.29 -7.24 3.41
N SER A 48 -7.50 -8.35 2.70
CA SER A 48 -6.44 -8.99 1.90
C SER A 48 -5.16 -9.21 2.70
N SER A 49 -5.26 -9.71 3.95
CA SER A 49 -4.16 -10.01 4.88
C SER A 49 -3.11 -8.90 5.00
N TRP A 50 -3.53 -7.68 5.20
CA TRP A 50 -2.72 -6.44 5.19
C TRP A 50 -2.38 -5.94 3.78
N TRP A 51 -3.42 -5.96 2.91
CA TRP A 51 -3.41 -5.32 1.59
C TRP A 51 -2.59 -6.05 0.52
N VAL A 52 -2.10 -7.26 0.81
CA VAL A 52 -1.16 -7.98 -0.06
C VAL A 52 -1.82 -9.03 -0.95
N ASN A 53 -2.87 -9.72 -0.45
CA ASN A 53 -3.50 -10.83 -1.15
C ASN A 53 -4.41 -10.34 -2.28
N LEU A 54 -4.13 -10.74 -3.52
CA LEU A 54 -4.93 -10.37 -4.68
C LEU A 54 -5.86 -11.50 -5.14
N HIS A 55 -5.39 -12.75 -5.13
CA HIS A 55 -6.02 -13.87 -5.83
C HIS A 55 -6.72 -14.86 -4.88
N GLY A 56 -6.86 -14.47 -3.61
CA GLY A 56 -7.27 -15.39 -2.55
C GLY A 56 -6.10 -16.21 -2.01
N HIS A 57 -6.31 -16.75 -0.83
CA HIS A 57 -5.30 -17.55 -0.12
C HIS A 57 -5.03 -18.88 -0.81
N SER A 58 -3.79 -19.36 -0.68
CA SER A 58 -3.33 -20.67 -1.14
C SER A 58 -3.65 -20.94 -2.61
N HIS A 59 -3.56 -19.92 -3.47
CA HIS A 59 -3.89 -20.06 -4.89
C HIS A 59 -2.98 -21.10 -5.57
N PRO A 60 -3.53 -22.20 -6.14
CA PRO A 60 -2.76 -23.36 -6.59
C PRO A 60 -1.71 -23.02 -7.65
N ALA A 61 -2.01 -22.10 -8.57
CA ALA A 61 -1.05 -21.70 -9.61
C ALA A 61 0.18 -20.95 -9.04
N ILE A 62 0.01 -20.19 -7.96
CA ILE A 62 1.14 -19.51 -7.29
C ILE A 62 1.95 -20.52 -6.49
N ALA A 63 1.28 -21.39 -5.73
CA ALA A 63 1.93 -22.44 -4.96
C ALA A 63 2.77 -23.37 -5.85
N GLU A 64 2.23 -23.77 -7.01
CA GLU A 64 2.94 -24.60 -7.98
C GLU A 64 4.16 -23.87 -8.57
N ALA A 65 4.02 -22.58 -8.92
CA ALA A 65 5.14 -21.81 -9.45
C ALA A 65 6.30 -21.70 -8.44
N ILE A 66 5.98 -21.48 -7.17
CA ILE A 66 6.96 -21.46 -6.07
C ILE A 66 7.64 -22.84 -5.96
N TYR A 67 6.88 -23.92 -5.93
CA TYR A 67 7.40 -25.29 -5.81
C TYR A 67 8.34 -25.64 -6.95
N GLN A 68 7.94 -25.39 -8.20
CA GLN A 68 8.77 -25.69 -9.37
C GLN A 68 10.06 -24.84 -9.40
N GLN A 69 9.96 -23.55 -9.04
CA GLN A 69 11.14 -22.70 -8.98
C GLN A 69 12.10 -23.13 -7.87
N ALA A 70 11.59 -23.48 -6.69
CA ALA A 70 12.42 -23.95 -5.58
C ALA A 70 13.20 -25.22 -5.91
N LYS A 71 12.62 -26.13 -6.71
CA LYS A 71 13.31 -27.32 -7.21
C LYS A 71 14.40 -27.01 -8.24
N LYS A 72 14.24 -25.91 -8.98
CA LYS A 72 15.14 -25.55 -10.11
C LYS A 72 16.30 -24.66 -9.65
N LEU A 73 16.01 -23.61 -8.91
CA LEU A 73 16.98 -22.64 -8.39
C LEU A 73 16.31 -21.81 -7.29
N GLU A 74 16.72 -21.99 -6.05
CA GLU A 74 16.21 -21.29 -4.90
C GLU A 74 16.84 -19.91 -4.73
N HIS A 75 18.13 -19.79 -5.06
CA HIS A 75 18.87 -18.53 -4.97
C HIS A 75 20.17 -18.58 -5.78
N VAL A 76 20.62 -17.40 -6.22
CA VAL A 76 21.95 -17.13 -6.78
C VAL A 76 22.30 -15.67 -6.53
N ILE A 77 23.57 -15.36 -6.35
CA ILE A 77 24.04 -13.96 -6.30
C ILE A 77 23.59 -13.19 -7.54
N PHE A 78 23.06 -11.97 -7.36
CA PHE A 78 22.52 -11.14 -8.45
C PHE A 78 23.47 -9.99 -8.86
N ALA A 79 24.71 -10.01 -8.41
CA ALA A 79 25.79 -9.15 -8.91
C ALA A 79 26.61 -9.93 -9.94
N ASP A 80 26.63 -9.46 -11.19
CA ASP A 80 27.24 -10.10 -12.38
C ASP A 80 26.60 -11.44 -12.78
N PHE A 81 25.64 -11.97 -12.02
CA PHE A 81 24.83 -13.13 -12.35
C PHE A 81 23.37 -12.72 -12.57
N THR A 82 22.66 -13.53 -13.31
CA THR A 82 21.22 -13.37 -13.56
C THR A 82 20.51 -14.72 -13.66
N HIS A 83 19.19 -14.70 -13.65
CA HIS A 83 18.39 -15.91 -13.86
C HIS A 83 17.10 -15.61 -14.63
N THR A 84 16.55 -16.64 -15.26
CA THR A 84 15.38 -16.52 -16.15
C THR A 84 14.16 -15.90 -15.49
N ALA A 85 13.85 -16.27 -14.23
CA ALA A 85 12.67 -15.77 -13.53
C ALA A 85 12.70 -14.23 -13.33
N ALA A 86 13.87 -13.63 -13.07
CA ALA A 86 13.98 -12.16 -12.96
C ALA A 86 13.83 -11.48 -14.33
N ILE A 87 14.42 -12.06 -15.37
CA ILE A 87 14.31 -11.52 -16.73
C ILE A 87 12.87 -11.57 -17.22
N GLU A 88 12.20 -12.71 -17.07
CA GLU A 88 10.79 -12.90 -17.45
C GLU A 88 9.87 -11.95 -16.67
N LEU A 89 10.13 -11.76 -15.36
CA LEU A 89 9.37 -10.83 -14.54
C LEU A 89 9.55 -9.39 -15.03
N ALA A 90 10.78 -8.96 -15.32
CA ALA A 90 11.06 -7.64 -15.85
C ALA A 90 10.40 -7.42 -17.22
N GLN A 91 10.42 -8.43 -18.11
CA GLN A 91 9.71 -8.39 -19.39
C GLN A 91 8.21 -8.24 -19.18
N ARG A 92 7.61 -9.04 -18.28
CA ARG A 92 6.19 -8.98 -18.02
C ARG A 92 5.76 -7.66 -17.41
N LEU A 93 6.54 -7.10 -16.50
CA LEU A 93 6.29 -5.77 -15.95
C LEU A 93 6.36 -4.68 -17.01
N LYS A 94 7.33 -4.76 -17.92
CA LYS A 94 7.48 -3.81 -19.04
C LYS A 94 6.26 -3.79 -19.97
N GLU A 95 5.52 -4.91 -20.08
CA GLU A 95 4.32 -4.99 -20.92
C GLU A 95 3.11 -4.28 -20.30
N ILE A 96 3.05 -4.19 -18.96
CA ILE A 96 1.88 -3.68 -18.22
C ILE A 96 2.10 -2.33 -17.56
N LEU A 97 3.35 -1.93 -17.36
CA LEU A 97 3.71 -0.62 -16.82
C LEU A 97 3.68 0.46 -17.91
N PRO A 98 3.61 1.75 -17.52
CA PRO A 98 3.81 2.83 -18.47
C PRO A 98 5.10 2.64 -19.30
N SER A 99 5.03 2.89 -20.59
CA SER A 99 6.16 2.66 -21.53
C SER A 99 7.40 3.48 -21.19
N SER A 100 7.28 4.50 -20.37
CA SER A 100 8.38 5.31 -19.83
C SER A 100 9.28 4.53 -18.86
N GLN A 101 8.76 3.47 -18.22
CA GLN A 101 9.50 2.66 -17.24
C GLN A 101 10.34 1.62 -17.98
N VAL A 102 11.68 1.77 -17.96
CA VAL A 102 12.59 0.98 -18.80
C VAL A 102 13.57 0.09 -18.04
N LYS A 103 13.80 0.37 -16.74
CA LYS A 103 14.69 -0.41 -15.88
C LYS A 103 14.04 -0.76 -14.55
N PHE A 104 14.45 -1.89 -14.00
CA PHE A 104 13.88 -2.50 -12.82
C PHE A 104 14.99 -2.84 -11.82
N PHE A 105 14.88 -2.32 -10.61
CA PHE A 105 15.77 -2.65 -9.50
C PHE A 105 15.02 -3.46 -8.46
N PHE A 106 15.53 -4.62 -8.10
CA PHE A 106 14.89 -5.54 -7.17
C PHE A 106 15.31 -5.29 -5.73
N SER A 107 14.34 -5.32 -4.82
CA SER A 107 14.51 -5.33 -3.38
C SER A 107 13.56 -6.36 -2.75
N ASP A 108 13.31 -6.34 -1.45
CA ASP A 108 12.55 -7.41 -0.78
C ASP A 108 11.19 -6.99 -0.22
N ASN A 109 10.88 -5.70 -0.17
CA ASN A 109 9.59 -5.19 0.30
C ASN A 109 9.33 -3.74 -0.18
N GLY A 110 8.15 -3.17 0.17
CA GLY A 110 7.78 -1.82 -0.24
C GLY A 110 8.70 -0.74 0.34
N SER A 111 9.05 -0.88 1.62
CA SER A 111 9.93 0.09 2.30
C SER A 111 11.30 0.18 1.63
N THR A 112 11.90 -0.97 1.31
CA THR A 112 13.19 -1.01 0.60
C THR A 112 13.07 -0.57 -0.86
N ALA A 113 11.95 -0.79 -1.54
CA ALA A 113 11.71 -0.23 -2.87
C ALA A 113 11.68 1.31 -2.82
N VAL A 114 11.06 1.90 -1.80
CA VAL A 114 11.06 3.36 -1.58
C VAL A 114 12.47 3.87 -1.24
N GLU A 115 13.24 3.17 -0.39
CA GLU A 115 14.65 3.50 -0.14
C GLU A 115 15.46 3.59 -1.45
N VAL A 116 15.27 2.61 -2.32
CA VAL A 116 15.92 2.58 -3.65
C VAL A 116 15.50 3.78 -4.49
N ALA A 117 14.21 4.11 -4.56
CA ALA A 117 13.71 5.25 -5.33
C ALA A 117 14.29 6.58 -4.84
N ILE A 118 14.31 6.81 -3.52
CA ILE A 118 14.90 7.99 -2.88
C ILE A 118 16.39 8.09 -3.22
N LYS A 119 17.14 7.00 -3.04
CA LYS A 119 18.57 6.95 -3.33
C LYS A 119 18.86 7.17 -4.82
N MET A 120 18.05 6.58 -5.72
CA MET A 120 18.16 6.83 -7.16
C MET A 120 17.96 8.30 -7.49
N ALA A 121 16.96 8.94 -6.94
CA ALA A 121 16.68 10.35 -7.19
C ALA A 121 17.82 11.28 -6.69
N LEU A 122 18.34 11.02 -5.50
CA LEU A 122 19.45 11.80 -4.94
C LEU A 122 20.74 11.57 -5.75
N GLN A 123 21.06 10.31 -6.07
CA GLN A 123 22.27 9.99 -6.83
C GLN A 123 22.20 10.42 -8.30
N TYR A 124 21.00 10.46 -8.90
CA TYR A 124 20.78 11.03 -10.22
C TYR A 124 21.35 12.46 -10.32
N TRP A 125 21.01 13.30 -9.36
CA TRP A 125 21.50 14.68 -9.32
C TRP A 125 22.98 14.75 -8.99
N HIS A 126 23.45 13.91 -8.07
CA HIS A 126 24.87 13.83 -7.73
C HIS A 126 25.72 13.47 -8.96
N ASN A 127 25.34 12.44 -9.72
CA ASN A 127 26.06 11.99 -10.91
C ASN A 127 26.12 13.04 -12.01
N GLN A 128 25.20 14.01 -12.01
CA GLN A 128 25.21 15.15 -12.93
C GLN A 128 25.94 16.37 -12.36
N GLY A 129 26.53 16.29 -11.17
CA GLY A 129 27.19 17.41 -10.51
C GLY A 129 26.23 18.51 -10.02
N ILE A 130 24.94 18.21 -9.91
CA ILE A 130 23.89 19.16 -9.48
C ILE A 130 23.54 18.92 -8.02
N ASN A 131 23.62 19.97 -7.20
CA ASN A 131 23.34 19.88 -5.77
C ASN A 131 21.85 20.04 -5.47
N ARG A 132 21.08 18.95 -5.65
CA ARG A 132 19.68 18.85 -5.23
C ARG A 132 19.54 17.78 -4.15
N LYS A 133 18.97 18.12 -3.01
CA LYS A 133 18.90 17.23 -1.83
C LYS A 133 17.54 17.21 -1.15
N LYS A 134 16.72 18.24 -1.37
CA LYS A 134 15.42 18.36 -0.75
C LYS A 134 14.43 17.37 -1.39
N ILE A 135 13.65 16.72 -0.56
CA ILE A 135 12.52 15.88 -0.99
C ILE A 135 11.23 16.54 -0.53
N ILE A 136 10.22 16.53 -1.39
CA ILE A 136 8.85 16.95 -1.06
C ILE A 136 7.99 15.72 -0.91
N ALA A 137 7.14 15.69 0.11
CA ALA A 137 6.12 14.66 0.33
C ALA A 137 4.78 15.30 0.72
N ILE A 138 3.71 14.51 0.71
CA ILE A 138 2.38 14.97 1.13
C ILE A 138 2.17 14.57 2.62
N GLU A 139 1.63 15.48 3.43
CA GLU A 139 1.29 15.20 4.84
C GLU A 139 0.40 13.95 4.97
N GLY A 140 0.64 13.17 6.02
CA GLY A 140 -0.07 11.93 6.30
C GLY A 140 0.35 10.74 5.42
N ALA A 141 1.34 10.87 4.53
CA ALA A 141 1.83 9.77 3.71
C ALA A 141 2.49 8.66 4.55
N TYR A 142 2.41 7.43 4.06
CA TYR A 142 3.13 6.29 4.61
C TYR A 142 3.86 5.54 3.49
N HIS A 143 5.17 5.47 3.60
CA HIS A 143 6.04 4.86 2.59
C HIS A 143 6.85 3.67 3.11
N GLY A 144 6.68 3.31 4.38
CA GLY A 144 7.36 2.20 5.04
C GLY A 144 8.08 2.59 6.32
N ASP A 145 8.70 1.60 6.98
CA ASP A 145 9.27 1.73 8.33
C ASP A 145 10.81 1.71 8.36
N THR A 146 11.50 1.62 7.22
CA THR A 146 12.94 1.90 7.16
C THR A 146 13.20 3.40 7.26
N PHE A 147 14.37 3.82 7.72
CA PHE A 147 14.64 5.23 8.05
C PHE A 147 14.40 6.19 6.88
N GLY A 148 14.79 5.84 5.67
CA GLY A 148 14.54 6.69 4.49
C GLY A 148 13.07 6.75 4.12
N SER A 149 12.38 5.61 4.08
CA SER A 149 10.93 5.56 3.84
C SER A 149 10.14 6.28 4.92
N MET A 150 10.54 6.09 6.19
CA MET A 150 9.97 6.78 7.34
C MET A 150 10.23 8.30 7.28
N ALA A 151 11.40 8.70 6.76
CA ALA A 151 11.74 10.12 6.62
C ALA A 151 10.79 10.87 5.68
N VAL A 152 10.32 10.25 4.61
CA VAL A 152 9.35 10.81 3.66
C VAL A 152 7.89 10.53 4.03
N GLY A 153 7.65 9.76 5.11
CA GLY A 153 6.34 9.52 5.70
C GLY A 153 5.97 10.56 6.76
N ASP A 154 4.74 10.43 7.27
CA ASP A 154 4.19 11.32 8.29
C ASP A 154 5.01 11.35 9.59
N ARG A 155 5.08 12.52 10.20
CA ARG A 155 5.72 12.77 11.51
C ARG A 155 4.76 12.52 12.68
N GLY A 156 4.01 11.44 12.60
CA GLY A 156 3.00 11.09 13.58
C GLY A 156 3.54 10.37 14.83
N PRO A 157 2.63 9.89 15.68
CA PRO A 157 2.99 9.18 16.92
C PRO A 157 3.83 7.92 16.72
N PHE A 158 3.66 7.24 15.58
CA PHE A 158 4.40 6.00 15.25
C PHE A 158 5.90 6.22 15.02
N THR A 159 6.26 7.39 14.54
CA THR A 159 7.64 7.73 14.18
C THR A 159 8.33 8.59 15.24
N ARG A 160 7.61 9.00 16.29
CA ARG A 160 8.08 9.98 17.29
C ARG A 160 9.43 9.65 17.92
N ALA A 161 9.67 8.38 18.21
CA ALA A 161 10.92 7.92 18.81
C ALA A 161 12.15 8.07 17.89
N PHE A 162 11.92 8.27 16.58
CA PHE A 162 12.95 8.31 15.55
C PHE A 162 13.12 9.67 14.89
N HIS A 163 12.33 10.69 15.26
CA HIS A 163 12.30 12.00 14.57
C HIS A 163 13.67 12.65 14.44
N GLU A 164 14.52 12.53 15.46
CA GLU A 164 15.89 13.10 15.46
C GLU A 164 16.85 12.43 14.47
N HIS A 165 16.50 11.21 14.02
CA HIS A 165 17.31 10.40 13.09
C HIS A 165 16.81 10.46 11.64
N LEU A 166 15.69 11.14 11.40
CA LEU A 166 15.10 11.27 10.07
C LEU A 166 15.65 12.50 9.37
N PHE A 167 16.05 12.37 8.11
CA PHE A 167 16.49 13.51 7.34
C PHE A 167 15.34 14.51 7.06
N PRO A 168 15.64 15.80 6.82
CA PRO A 168 14.64 16.81 6.55
C PRO A 168 13.89 16.55 5.24
N VAL A 169 12.56 16.67 5.30
CA VAL A 169 11.64 16.60 4.16
C VAL A 169 10.68 17.79 4.23
N GLU A 170 10.37 18.37 3.09
CA GLU A 170 9.35 19.41 2.98
C GLU A 170 7.98 18.76 2.76
N PHE A 171 7.05 18.99 3.68
CA PHE A 171 5.70 18.46 3.55
C PHE A 171 4.77 19.53 3.01
N ILE A 172 3.96 19.16 1.99
CA ILE A 172 2.83 19.96 1.53
C ILE A 172 1.55 19.43 2.15
N PRO A 173 0.52 20.28 2.35
CA PRO A 173 -0.72 19.85 2.99
C PRO A 173 -1.40 18.69 2.27
N TRP A 174 -2.08 17.85 3.01
CA TRP A 174 -2.98 16.84 2.46
C TRP A 174 -4.11 17.50 1.66
N PRO A 175 -4.39 17.06 0.41
CA PRO A 175 -5.50 17.58 -0.38
C PRO A 175 -6.84 17.01 0.09
N ASP A 176 -7.60 17.76 0.84
CA ASP A 176 -8.90 17.36 1.41
C ASP A 176 -10.10 17.59 0.46
N GLY A 177 -9.83 18.13 -0.73
CA GLY A 177 -10.84 18.46 -1.75
C GLY A 177 -11.39 19.87 -1.65
N THR A 178 -11.08 20.63 -0.60
CA THR A 178 -11.45 22.04 -0.40
C THR A 178 -10.24 22.98 -0.45
N ASN A 179 -9.05 22.48 -0.23
CA ASN A 179 -7.79 23.21 -0.10
C ASN A 179 -6.84 23.11 -1.31
N ASP A 180 -7.35 22.70 -2.49
CA ASP A 180 -6.53 22.47 -3.69
C ASP A 180 -5.58 23.67 -3.99
N ALA A 181 -6.05 24.91 -3.82
CA ALA A 181 -5.25 26.11 -4.06
C ALA A 181 -4.09 26.25 -3.04
N ASP A 182 -4.33 25.92 -1.77
CA ASP A 182 -3.31 26.01 -0.71
C ASP A 182 -2.24 24.92 -0.92
N VAL A 183 -2.62 23.73 -1.37
CA VAL A 183 -1.70 22.63 -1.71
C VAL A 183 -0.78 23.05 -2.86
N LEU A 184 -1.35 23.61 -3.94
CA LEU A 184 -0.57 24.11 -5.08
C LEU A 184 0.36 25.25 -4.65
N HIS A 185 -0.12 26.20 -3.86
CA HIS A 185 0.70 27.30 -3.35
C HIS A 185 1.84 26.78 -2.46
N ALA A 186 1.57 25.81 -1.58
CA ALA A 186 2.61 25.20 -0.75
C ALA A 186 3.68 24.51 -1.60
N PHE A 187 3.28 23.77 -2.65
CA PHE A 187 4.22 23.13 -3.58
C PHE A 187 5.07 24.18 -4.32
N GLU A 188 4.45 25.24 -4.86
CA GLU A 188 5.17 26.31 -5.52
C GLU A 188 6.18 26.97 -4.59
N LYS A 189 5.81 27.25 -3.34
CA LYS A 189 6.69 27.80 -2.31
C LYS A 189 7.84 26.85 -1.98
N ALA A 190 7.57 25.54 -1.81
CA ALA A 190 8.59 24.53 -1.53
C ALA A 190 9.62 24.39 -2.66
N THR A 191 9.22 24.74 -3.89
CA THR A 191 10.03 24.62 -5.11
C THR A 191 10.64 25.93 -5.60
N LEU A 192 10.55 27.03 -4.83
CA LEU A 192 11.18 28.33 -5.19
C LEU A 192 12.69 28.23 -5.39
N ASN A 193 13.36 27.39 -4.59
CA ASN A 193 14.76 27.10 -4.74
C ASN A 193 14.96 25.88 -5.64
N SER A 194 16.01 25.89 -6.46
CA SER A 194 16.33 24.79 -7.35
C SER A 194 17.01 23.59 -6.68
N ASP A 195 16.86 23.42 -5.36
CA ASP A 195 17.49 22.38 -4.53
C ASP A 195 16.64 21.12 -4.34
N VAL A 196 15.41 21.10 -4.89
CA VAL A 196 14.50 19.96 -4.79
C VAL A 196 14.94 18.84 -5.72
N ALA A 197 15.21 17.67 -5.14
CA ALA A 197 15.61 16.46 -5.85
C ALA A 197 14.40 15.67 -6.36
N ALA A 198 13.41 15.47 -5.49
CA ALA A 198 12.26 14.62 -5.80
C ALA A 198 10.98 15.09 -5.09
N PHE A 199 9.85 14.69 -5.68
CA PHE A 199 8.51 14.71 -5.09
C PHE A 199 7.99 13.28 -5.03
N ILE A 200 7.70 12.78 -3.83
CA ILE A 200 7.14 11.43 -3.59
C ILE A 200 5.69 11.51 -3.14
N PHE A 201 4.85 10.61 -3.63
CA PHE A 201 3.43 10.54 -3.31
C PHE A 201 2.86 9.12 -3.46
N GLU A 202 1.85 8.79 -2.66
CA GLU A 202 0.95 7.66 -2.90
C GLU A 202 -0.12 8.12 -3.91
N PRO A 203 -0.20 7.58 -5.14
CA PRO A 203 -1.12 8.13 -6.14
C PRO A 203 -2.58 7.86 -5.78
N LEU A 204 -3.35 8.94 -5.63
CA LEU A 204 -4.81 9.01 -5.45
C LEU A 204 -5.36 8.48 -4.12
N ILE A 205 -4.64 7.63 -3.39
CA ILE A 205 -5.07 7.08 -2.09
C ILE A 205 -3.89 7.03 -1.14
N GLN A 206 -4.01 7.67 0.02
CA GLN A 206 -3.13 7.42 1.15
C GLN A 206 -3.67 6.27 1.99
N GLY A 207 -3.03 5.10 1.91
CA GLY A 207 -3.50 3.88 2.53
C GLY A 207 -3.54 3.95 4.06
N ALA A 208 -2.42 4.22 4.70
CA ALA A 208 -2.29 4.22 6.15
C ALA A 208 -3.01 5.41 6.83
N ALA A 209 -3.26 6.49 6.10
CA ALA A 209 -3.98 7.66 6.59
C ALA A 209 -5.51 7.51 6.51
N GLY A 210 -6.04 6.30 6.62
CA GLY A 210 -7.48 6.03 6.59
C GLY A 210 -8.05 5.79 5.20
N MET A 211 -7.24 5.32 4.25
CA MET A 211 -7.67 5.06 2.86
C MET A 211 -8.30 6.29 2.19
N ARG A 212 -7.84 7.48 2.56
CA ARG A 212 -8.40 8.74 2.06
C ARG A 212 -7.97 9.02 0.63
N THR A 213 -8.92 9.47 -0.18
CA THR A 213 -8.71 9.69 -1.61
C THR A 213 -8.61 11.16 -1.96
N TYR A 214 -7.87 11.49 -3.02
CA TYR A 214 -7.77 12.84 -3.58
C TYR A 214 -7.82 12.83 -5.11
N LYS A 215 -8.02 14.01 -5.69
CA LYS A 215 -8.32 14.15 -7.12
C LYS A 215 -7.08 13.97 -8.00
N ALA A 216 -7.22 13.19 -9.07
CA ALA A 216 -6.21 13.06 -10.12
C ALA A 216 -5.86 14.41 -10.77
N SER A 217 -6.84 15.32 -10.91
CA SER A 217 -6.63 16.65 -11.50
C SER A 217 -5.63 17.50 -10.71
N LEU A 218 -5.67 17.45 -9.38
CA LEU A 218 -4.69 18.15 -8.53
C LEU A 218 -3.30 17.51 -8.64
N LEU A 219 -3.23 16.17 -8.56
CA LEU A 219 -1.95 15.49 -8.69
C LEU A 219 -1.29 15.75 -10.05
N ASN A 220 -2.08 15.83 -11.13
CA ASN A 220 -1.57 16.22 -12.45
C ASN A 220 -0.95 17.62 -12.43
N GLN A 221 -1.56 18.61 -11.76
CA GLN A 221 -1.01 19.96 -11.64
C GLN A 221 0.31 19.97 -10.85
N LEU A 222 0.39 19.22 -9.75
CA LEU A 222 1.63 19.07 -8.98
C LEU A 222 2.74 18.40 -9.81
N MET A 223 2.42 17.35 -10.56
CA MET A 223 3.38 16.67 -11.45
C MET A 223 3.80 17.55 -12.62
N GLU A 224 2.90 18.36 -13.18
CA GLU A 224 3.22 19.33 -14.22
C GLU A 224 4.21 20.38 -13.71
N SER A 225 3.97 20.96 -12.53
CA SER A 225 4.90 21.89 -11.89
C SER A 225 6.24 21.22 -11.58
N ALA A 226 6.24 19.98 -11.07
CA ALA A 226 7.47 19.21 -10.84
C ALA A 226 8.28 19.02 -12.13
N LYS A 227 7.61 18.64 -13.22
CA LYS A 227 8.23 18.44 -14.53
C LYS A 227 8.85 19.73 -15.08
N GLN A 228 8.12 20.86 -15.01
CA GLN A 228 8.63 22.17 -15.46
C GLN A 228 9.89 22.59 -14.71
N LYS A 229 10.05 22.18 -13.45
CA LYS A 229 11.21 22.46 -12.59
C LYS A 229 12.26 21.34 -12.60
N ASN A 230 12.09 20.32 -13.45
CA ASN A 230 12.94 19.14 -13.51
C ASN A 230 13.08 18.44 -12.14
N ILE A 231 12.00 18.32 -11.37
CA ILE A 231 11.95 17.57 -10.11
C ILE A 231 11.54 16.14 -10.43
N ILE A 232 12.30 15.15 -9.93
CA ILE A 232 12.00 13.74 -10.13
C ILE A 232 10.71 13.39 -9.37
N THR A 233 9.77 12.74 -10.06
CA THR A 233 8.52 12.27 -9.48
C THR A 233 8.60 10.79 -9.12
N ILE A 234 8.27 10.44 -7.87
CA ILE A 234 8.25 9.08 -7.35
C ILE A 234 6.83 8.72 -6.96
N ALA A 235 6.20 7.81 -7.71
CA ALA A 235 4.89 7.26 -7.38
C ALA A 235 5.05 5.99 -6.55
N ASP A 236 4.58 6.02 -5.32
CA ASP A 236 4.52 4.84 -4.46
C ASP A 236 3.26 4.03 -4.76
N GLU A 237 3.40 3.04 -5.64
CA GLU A 237 2.35 2.11 -6.05
C GLU A 237 2.34 0.81 -5.21
N VAL A 238 3.03 0.78 -4.09
CA VAL A 238 3.10 -0.39 -3.21
C VAL A 238 1.71 -0.83 -2.73
N PHE A 239 0.83 0.14 -2.44
CA PHE A 239 -0.56 -0.12 -2.06
C PHE A 239 -1.51 -0.04 -3.25
N THR A 240 -1.35 0.96 -4.11
CA THR A 240 -2.31 1.36 -5.14
C THR A 240 -2.22 0.54 -6.43
N GLY A 241 -1.09 -0.12 -6.64
CA GLY A 241 -0.86 -0.94 -7.82
C GLY A 241 -1.65 -2.25 -7.87
N PHE A 242 -1.53 -2.93 -9.00
CA PHE A 242 -2.06 -4.27 -9.25
C PHE A 242 -3.59 -4.39 -9.14
N GLY A 243 -4.32 -3.37 -9.61
CA GLY A 243 -5.78 -3.40 -9.75
C GLY A 243 -6.55 -2.73 -8.61
N ARG A 244 -5.90 -2.27 -7.54
CA ARG A 244 -6.58 -1.71 -6.36
C ARG A 244 -7.44 -0.49 -6.66
N THR A 245 -7.05 0.34 -7.62
CA THR A 245 -7.79 1.56 -8.01
C THR A 245 -8.70 1.38 -9.22
N GLY A 246 -9.00 0.12 -9.61
CA GLY A 246 -9.80 -0.20 -10.80
C GLY A 246 -8.98 -0.25 -12.10
N LYS A 247 -7.76 0.30 -12.10
CA LYS A 247 -6.75 0.15 -13.16
C LYS A 247 -5.56 -0.66 -12.65
N LEU A 248 -4.72 -1.16 -13.53
CA LEU A 248 -3.55 -1.95 -13.11
C LEU A 248 -2.64 -1.15 -12.16
N PHE A 249 -2.44 0.13 -12.47
CA PHE A 249 -1.70 1.08 -11.64
C PHE A 249 -2.48 2.37 -11.46
N ALA A 250 -2.41 2.98 -10.27
CA ALA A 250 -3.09 4.25 -10.02
C ALA A 250 -2.55 5.38 -10.91
N SER A 251 -1.28 5.32 -11.30
CA SER A 251 -0.66 6.25 -12.26
C SER A 251 -1.36 6.28 -13.63
N GLU A 252 -2.13 5.25 -14.00
CA GLU A 252 -2.93 5.24 -15.24
C GLU A 252 -4.13 6.19 -15.21
N HIS A 253 -4.52 6.69 -14.03
CA HIS A 253 -5.52 7.75 -13.90
C HIS A 253 -4.95 9.15 -14.15
N LEU A 254 -3.62 9.27 -14.26
CA LEU A 254 -2.91 10.53 -14.40
C LEU A 254 -2.61 10.84 -15.88
N ALA A 255 -2.55 12.13 -16.20
CA ALA A 255 -2.16 12.58 -17.54
C ALA A 255 -0.64 12.48 -17.77
N LEU A 256 0.14 12.58 -16.69
CA LEU A 256 1.61 12.45 -16.72
C LEU A 256 2.02 11.16 -16.03
N GLN A 257 3.08 10.53 -16.56
CA GLN A 257 3.66 9.35 -15.94
C GLN A 257 4.80 9.75 -14.99
N PRO A 258 4.96 9.05 -13.85
CA PRO A 258 6.05 9.32 -12.91
C PRO A 258 7.41 8.91 -13.49
N ASP A 259 8.48 9.52 -12.98
CA ASP A 259 9.84 9.14 -13.36
C ASP A 259 10.28 7.82 -12.72
N THR A 260 9.76 7.52 -11.53
CA THR A 260 10.06 6.32 -10.76
C THR A 260 8.78 5.79 -10.13
N MET A 261 8.62 4.46 -10.10
CA MET A 261 7.51 3.79 -9.41
C MET A 261 8.07 2.75 -8.44
N THR A 262 7.44 2.61 -7.26
CA THR A 262 7.77 1.56 -6.31
C THR A 262 6.63 0.54 -6.24
N LEU A 263 6.98 -0.74 -6.33
CA LEU A 263 6.05 -1.87 -6.43
C LEU A 263 6.36 -2.91 -5.36
N SER A 264 5.35 -3.45 -4.70
CA SER A 264 5.47 -4.57 -3.74
C SER A 264 4.08 -5.17 -3.49
N LYS A 265 3.82 -5.71 -2.29
CA LYS A 265 2.51 -6.24 -1.85
C LYS A 265 1.84 -7.14 -2.90
N GLY A 266 0.89 -6.57 -3.66
CA GLY A 266 0.18 -7.28 -4.72
C GLY A 266 1.06 -7.86 -5.82
N LEU A 267 2.29 -7.40 -5.97
CA LEU A 267 3.26 -7.89 -6.96
C LEU A 267 3.37 -9.43 -6.94
N THR A 268 3.44 -10.03 -5.75
CA THR A 268 3.54 -11.50 -5.60
C THR A 268 2.20 -12.16 -5.27
N GLY A 269 1.09 -11.43 -5.39
CA GLY A 269 -0.22 -11.90 -4.93
C GLY A 269 -0.31 -12.09 -3.41
N GLY A 270 0.62 -11.50 -2.65
CA GLY A 270 0.69 -11.59 -1.19
C GLY A 270 1.40 -12.84 -0.66
N THR A 271 2.09 -13.60 -1.50
CA THR A 271 2.68 -14.90 -1.11
C THR A 271 4.15 -14.79 -0.69
N MET A 272 4.92 -13.90 -1.33
CA MET A 272 6.35 -13.72 -1.06
C MET A 272 6.70 -12.25 -0.88
N ALA A 273 7.70 -11.99 -0.04
CA ALA A 273 8.33 -10.68 0.05
C ALA A 273 9.11 -10.38 -1.24
N LEU A 274 8.80 -9.25 -1.89
CA LEU A 274 9.50 -8.72 -3.06
C LEU A 274 9.16 -7.25 -3.22
N GLY A 275 10.16 -6.43 -3.53
CA GLY A 275 10.03 -5.04 -3.91
C GLY A 275 10.70 -4.77 -5.24
N ILE A 276 10.16 -3.87 -6.03
CA ILE A 276 10.77 -3.41 -7.29
C ILE A 276 10.66 -1.90 -7.37
N THR A 277 11.75 -1.27 -7.74
CA THR A 277 11.79 0.14 -8.13
C THR A 277 12.02 0.22 -9.63
N THR A 278 11.17 0.96 -10.33
CA THR A 278 11.31 1.17 -11.77
C THR A 278 11.77 2.59 -12.06
N CYS A 279 12.38 2.83 -13.20
CA CYS A 279 12.75 4.17 -13.60
C CYS A 279 12.71 4.39 -15.12
N THR A 280 12.63 5.68 -15.48
CA THR A 280 12.70 6.13 -16.88
C THR A 280 14.12 6.05 -17.45
N GLN A 281 14.21 6.14 -18.79
CA GLN A 281 15.49 6.23 -19.50
C GLN A 281 16.35 7.41 -19.04
N ALA A 282 15.72 8.54 -18.70
CA ALA A 282 16.42 9.72 -18.19
C ALA A 282 17.16 9.42 -16.88
N ILE A 283 16.49 8.73 -15.95
CA ILE A 283 17.12 8.30 -14.69
C ILE A 283 18.25 7.31 -14.99
N GLN A 284 17.99 6.25 -15.77
CA GLN A 284 18.99 5.23 -16.12
C GLN A 284 20.27 5.86 -16.70
N SER A 285 20.12 6.81 -17.62
CA SER A 285 21.26 7.41 -18.33
C SER A 285 22.24 8.14 -17.41
N ALA A 286 21.81 8.63 -16.26
CA ALA A 286 22.69 9.25 -15.26
C ALA A 286 23.62 8.24 -14.55
N PHE A 287 23.31 6.95 -14.63
CA PHE A 287 24.11 5.85 -14.08
C PHE A 287 24.90 5.11 -15.16
N ASP A 288 24.59 5.35 -16.43
CA ASP A 288 25.29 4.75 -17.60
C ASP A 288 26.54 5.58 -17.91
N SER A 289 27.61 5.33 -17.18
CA SER A 289 28.83 6.12 -17.18
C SER A 289 30.07 5.21 -17.04
N PRO A 290 31.19 5.55 -17.70
CA PRO A 290 32.47 4.87 -17.46
C PRO A 290 33.05 5.17 -16.05
N GLU A 291 32.53 6.19 -15.36
CA GLU A 291 32.94 6.56 -14.00
C GLU A 291 32.40 5.56 -13.00
N LYS A 292 33.28 4.79 -12.35
CA LYS A 292 32.89 3.72 -11.41
C LYS A 292 32.06 4.22 -10.24
N PHE A 293 32.26 5.47 -9.80
CA PHE A 293 31.50 6.04 -8.69
C PHE A 293 30.09 6.47 -9.07
N HIS A 294 29.73 6.45 -10.36
CA HIS A 294 28.35 6.60 -10.80
C HIS A 294 27.52 5.30 -10.66
N THR A 295 28.14 4.18 -10.30
CA THR A 295 27.45 2.92 -10.01
C THR A 295 26.50 3.08 -8.85
N PHE A 296 25.31 2.50 -8.96
CA PHE A 296 24.33 2.47 -7.86
C PHE A 296 24.71 1.39 -6.84
N PHE A 297 25.42 1.78 -5.79
CA PHE A 297 25.89 0.88 -4.73
C PHE A 297 24.77 0.60 -3.74
N HIS A 298 23.87 -0.30 -4.08
CA HIS A 298 22.79 -0.79 -3.24
C HIS A 298 22.43 -2.22 -3.59
N GLY A 299 22.06 -3.02 -2.60
CA GLY A 299 21.61 -4.39 -2.77
C GLY A 299 21.56 -5.12 -1.42
N HIS A 300 21.05 -6.32 -1.45
CA HIS A 300 21.06 -7.24 -0.30
C HIS A 300 21.19 -8.69 -0.81
N SER A 301 21.47 -9.64 0.11
CA SER A 301 21.74 -11.03 -0.23
C SER A 301 20.64 -11.72 -1.03
N PHE A 302 19.37 -11.32 -0.85
CA PHE A 302 18.22 -11.91 -1.52
C PHE A 302 17.71 -11.08 -2.72
N THR A 303 18.49 -10.13 -3.23
CA THR A 303 18.12 -9.33 -4.40
C THR A 303 17.65 -10.22 -5.55
N ALA A 304 16.45 -9.94 -6.08
CA ALA A 304 15.80 -10.72 -7.15
C ALA A 304 15.64 -12.20 -6.82
N ASN A 305 15.25 -12.57 -5.60
CA ASN A 305 15.07 -13.98 -5.23
C ASN A 305 14.25 -14.75 -6.28
N PRO A 306 14.77 -15.86 -6.85
CA PRO A 306 14.11 -16.57 -7.94
C PRO A 306 12.70 -17.07 -7.59
N ILE A 307 12.49 -17.53 -6.36
CA ILE A 307 11.19 -18.03 -5.89
C ILE A 307 10.17 -16.88 -5.81
N ALA A 308 10.60 -15.73 -5.29
CA ALA A 308 9.74 -14.54 -5.24
C ALA A 308 9.41 -14.02 -6.65
N CYS A 309 10.37 -14.04 -7.58
CA CYS A 309 10.14 -13.70 -8.99
C CYS A 309 9.13 -14.66 -9.65
N ALA A 310 9.22 -15.96 -9.39
CA ALA A 310 8.28 -16.97 -9.92
C ALA A 310 6.87 -16.77 -9.35
N SER A 311 6.76 -16.47 -8.04
CA SER A 311 5.49 -16.09 -7.42
C SER A 311 4.87 -14.86 -8.09
N ALA A 312 5.67 -13.80 -8.29
CA ALA A 312 5.24 -12.58 -8.96
C ALA A 312 4.78 -12.84 -10.40
N LEU A 313 5.51 -13.64 -11.17
CA LEU A 313 5.11 -14.04 -12.53
C LEU A 313 3.76 -14.76 -12.54
N ALA A 314 3.53 -15.68 -11.61
CA ALA A 314 2.25 -16.39 -11.49
C ALA A 314 1.12 -15.42 -11.11
N SER A 315 1.36 -14.51 -10.16
CA SER A 315 0.41 -13.46 -9.77
C SER A 315 0.04 -12.55 -10.96
N LEU A 316 1.03 -12.07 -11.72
CA LEU A 316 0.79 -11.20 -12.87
C LEU A 316 0.05 -11.91 -14.01
N ARG A 317 0.32 -13.20 -14.23
CA ARG A 317 -0.45 -14.01 -15.19
C ARG A 317 -1.91 -14.09 -14.81
N LEU A 318 -2.22 -14.33 -13.53
CA LEU A 318 -3.59 -14.34 -13.02
C LEU A 318 -4.25 -12.95 -13.14
N LEU A 319 -3.55 -11.91 -12.69
CA LEU A 319 -4.04 -10.54 -12.69
C LEU A 319 -4.49 -10.08 -14.08
N THR A 320 -3.74 -10.41 -15.11
CA THR A 320 -4.00 -9.97 -16.48
C THR A 320 -4.99 -10.86 -17.25
N THR A 321 -5.58 -11.89 -16.61
CA THR A 321 -6.66 -12.66 -17.23
C THR A 321 -7.95 -11.83 -17.33
N PHE A 322 -8.73 -12.09 -18.36
CA PHE A 322 -10.03 -11.45 -18.53
C PHE A 322 -10.95 -11.67 -17.32
N SER A 323 -10.95 -12.87 -16.75
CA SER A 323 -11.75 -13.20 -15.58
C SER A 323 -11.36 -12.39 -14.34
N CYS A 324 -10.07 -12.18 -14.10
CA CYS A 324 -9.60 -11.35 -12.99
C CYS A 324 -10.00 -9.88 -13.19
N GLN A 325 -9.83 -9.34 -14.41
CA GLN A 325 -10.23 -7.97 -14.74
C GLN A 325 -11.74 -7.77 -14.59
N GLN A 326 -12.55 -8.74 -15.01
CA GLN A 326 -14.00 -8.71 -14.74
C GLN A 326 -14.32 -8.73 -13.25
N ARG A 327 -13.55 -9.46 -12.44
CA ARG A 327 -13.75 -9.52 -10.99
C ARG A 327 -13.41 -8.17 -10.33
N ILE A 328 -12.33 -7.53 -10.76
CA ILE A 328 -11.96 -6.18 -10.30
C ILE A 328 -13.10 -5.19 -10.61
N ALA A 329 -13.62 -5.21 -11.84
CA ALA A 329 -14.71 -4.32 -12.24
C ALA A 329 -16.01 -4.60 -11.45
N LEU A 330 -16.34 -5.87 -11.17
CA LEU A 330 -17.48 -6.25 -10.33
C LEU A 330 -17.34 -5.70 -8.91
N ILE A 331 -16.16 -5.85 -8.31
CA ILE A 331 -15.90 -5.36 -6.96
C ILE A 331 -16.00 -3.83 -6.94
N GLU A 332 -15.39 -3.15 -7.91
CA GLU A 332 -15.44 -1.68 -8.02
C GLU A 332 -16.88 -1.17 -8.09
N GLU A 333 -17.70 -1.74 -8.99
CA GLU A 333 -19.09 -1.34 -9.16
C GLU A 333 -19.94 -1.65 -7.91
N SER A 334 -19.70 -2.79 -7.27
CA SER A 334 -20.38 -3.17 -6.02
C SER A 334 -20.01 -2.21 -4.87
N GLN A 335 -18.72 -1.92 -4.71
CA GLN A 335 -18.23 -0.94 -3.72
C GLN A 335 -18.80 0.45 -3.96
N LYS A 336 -18.89 0.89 -5.22
CA LYS A 336 -19.46 2.18 -5.59
C LYS A 336 -20.94 2.27 -5.22
N ARG A 337 -21.75 1.27 -5.57
CA ARG A 337 -23.17 1.21 -5.19
C ARG A 337 -23.34 1.25 -3.66
N PHE A 338 -22.53 0.48 -2.95
CA PHE A 338 -22.59 0.45 -1.49
C PHE A 338 -22.14 1.78 -0.87
N ALA A 339 -21.09 2.39 -1.38
CA ALA A 339 -20.62 3.72 -0.95
C ALA A 339 -21.71 4.80 -1.15
N GLU A 340 -22.39 4.81 -2.29
CA GLU A 340 -23.49 5.76 -2.57
C GLU A 340 -24.64 5.61 -1.56
N LYS A 341 -25.02 4.37 -1.22
CA LYS A 341 -26.04 4.08 -0.19
C LYS A 341 -25.66 4.66 1.17
N LEU A 342 -24.37 4.65 1.50
CA LEU A 342 -23.88 5.03 2.82
C LEU A 342 -23.57 6.54 2.97
N ARG A 343 -23.45 7.32 1.89
CA ARG A 343 -23.08 8.75 1.94
C ARG A 343 -23.99 9.60 2.81
N ALA A 344 -25.29 9.27 2.91
CA ALA A 344 -26.27 9.98 3.71
C ALA A 344 -26.46 9.37 5.11
N HIS A 345 -25.67 8.37 5.49
CA HIS A 345 -25.85 7.69 6.76
C HIS A 345 -25.43 8.57 7.94
N THR A 346 -26.26 8.68 8.97
CA THR A 346 -26.11 9.68 10.04
C THR A 346 -24.86 9.52 10.89
N VAL A 347 -24.34 8.29 11.04
CA VAL A 347 -23.13 8.02 11.86
C VAL A 347 -21.83 8.07 11.02
N ILE A 348 -21.93 8.27 9.70
CA ILE A 348 -20.76 8.36 8.83
C ILE A 348 -20.38 9.83 8.64
N GLN A 349 -19.11 10.14 8.82
CA GLN A 349 -18.52 11.45 8.58
C GLN A 349 -18.14 11.59 7.10
N GLN A 350 -17.45 10.59 6.55
CA GLN A 350 -16.95 10.60 5.18
C GLN A 350 -16.91 9.18 4.60
N VAL A 351 -17.16 9.07 3.30
CA VAL A 351 -17.02 7.83 2.52
C VAL A 351 -16.01 8.06 1.41
N HIS A 352 -14.94 7.27 1.39
CA HIS A 352 -14.00 7.21 0.29
C HIS A 352 -14.18 5.89 -0.46
N GLN A 353 -14.22 5.96 -1.78
CA GLN A 353 -14.25 4.78 -2.66
C GLN A 353 -13.45 5.07 -3.92
N LEU A 354 -12.53 4.17 -4.26
CA LEU A 354 -11.79 4.18 -5.53
C LEU A 354 -11.39 2.74 -5.88
N GLY A 355 -11.81 2.27 -7.05
CA GLY A 355 -11.56 0.90 -7.47
C GLY A 355 -12.14 -0.10 -6.47
N THR A 356 -11.29 -1.01 -5.97
CA THR A 356 -11.67 -2.03 -5.00
C THR A 356 -11.50 -1.62 -3.54
N VAL A 357 -11.23 -0.35 -3.28
CA VAL A 357 -11.04 0.21 -1.94
C VAL A 357 -12.28 0.96 -1.49
N LEU A 358 -12.81 0.61 -0.32
CA LEU A 358 -13.86 1.35 0.37
C LEU A 358 -13.39 1.70 1.77
N SER A 359 -13.59 2.96 2.19
CA SER A 359 -13.44 3.33 3.60
C SER A 359 -14.57 4.24 4.08
N LEU A 360 -14.89 4.08 5.35
CA LEU A 360 -15.97 4.77 6.05
C LEU A 360 -15.38 5.42 7.30
N GLU A 361 -15.35 6.73 7.33
CA GLU A 361 -15.00 7.47 8.53
C GLU A 361 -16.23 7.61 9.42
N ILE A 362 -16.17 7.01 10.60
CA ILE A 362 -17.26 7.05 11.59
C ILE A 362 -17.16 8.33 12.41
N LYS A 363 -18.30 9.02 12.60
CA LYS A 363 -18.38 10.19 13.48
C LYS A 363 -18.02 9.84 14.90
N THR A 364 -17.19 10.66 15.52
CA THR A 364 -16.75 10.51 16.90
C THR A 364 -16.69 11.88 17.57
N SER A 365 -16.78 11.94 18.89
CA SER A 365 -16.59 13.18 19.67
C SER A 365 -15.13 13.67 19.65
N GLY A 366 -14.19 12.80 19.32
CA GLY A 366 -12.75 13.10 19.19
C GLY A 366 -12.32 13.35 17.76
N GLN A 367 -11.03 13.60 17.59
CA GLN A 367 -10.43 13.69 16.24
C GLN A 367 -10.30 12.29 15.61
N THR A 368 -10.40 12.25 14.28
CA THR A 368 -10.05 11.05 13.51
C THR A 368 -8.59 10.71 13.73
N SER A 369 -8.33 9.53 14.28
CA SER A 369 -7.00 9.09 14.69
C SER A 369 -6.94 7.57 14.75
N TYR A 370 -5.79 6.99 14.45
CA TYR A 370 -5.54 5.56 14.62
C TYR A 370 -5.74 5.06 16.05
N PHE A 371 -5.55 5.92 17.05
CA PHE A 371 -5.71 5.62 18.47
C PHE A 371 -7.13 5.86 19.00
N ASN A 372 -8.11 6.10 18.12
CA ASN A 372 -9.51 6.22 18.52
C ASN A 372 -10.02 4.87 19.06
N ASN A 373 -10.66 4.89 20.23
CA ASN A 373 -11.13 3.68 20.94
C ASN A 373 -12.16 2.86 20.14
N LEU A 374 -12.85 3.45 19.16
CA LEU A 374 -13.74 2.72 18.25
C LEU A 374 -13.03 1.59 17.49
N ARG A 375 -11.72 1.70 17.26
CA ARG A 375 -10.93 0.70 16.57
C ARG A 375 -11.11 -0.70 17.16
N ASP A 376 -10.90 -0.81 18.45
CA ASP A 376 -10.86 -2.11 19.12
C ASP A 376 -12.25 -2.71 19.20
N TRP A 377 -13.26 -1.89 19.49
CA TRP A 377 -14.65 -2.32 19.50
C TRP A 377 -15.15 -2.78 18.11
N MET A 378 -14.89 -2.01 17.06
CA MET A 378 -15.25 -2.41 15.70
C MET A 378 -14.52 -3.69 15.28
N TYR A 379 -13.24 -3.82 15.62
CA TYR A 379 -12.46 -5.03 15.32
C TYR A 379 -13.11 -6.28 15.94
N ASP A 380 -13.47 -6.22 17.23
CA ASP A 380 -14.12 -7.33 17.93
C ASP A 380 -15.48 -7.64 17.33
N TYR A 381 -16.29 -6.61 17.05
CA TYR A 381 -17.61 -6.77 16.45
C TYR A 381 -17.57 -7.59 15.15
N PHE A 382 -16.64 -7.28 14.27
CA PHE A 382 -16.49 -8.02 13.01
C PHE A 382 -15.92 -9.42 13.22
N LEU A 383 -14.94 -9.55 14.10
CA LEU A 383 -14.29 -10.83 14.34
C LEU A 383 -15.25 -11.84 14.98
N GLU A 384 -16.15 -11.42 15.86
CA GLU A 384 -17.23 -12.25 16.40
C GLU A 384 -18.19 -12.77 15.33
N ARG A 385 -18.30 -12.03 14.21
CA ARG A 385 -19.12 -12.39 13.04
C ARG A 385 -18.33 -13.09 11.93
N ASN A 386 -17.13 -13.55 12.26
CA ASN A 386 -16.23 -14.23 11.33
C ASN A 386 -15.84 -13.39 10.10
N VAL A 387 -15.71 -12.09 10.28
CA VAL A 387 -15.19 -11.16 9.27
C VAL A 387 -13.97 -10.45 9.84
N LEU A 388 -12.85 -10.52 9.14
CA LEU A 388 -11.66 -9.75 9.47
C LEU A 388 -11.73 -8.39 8.77
N LEU A 389 -12.11 -7.35 9.51
CA LEU A 389 -11.85 -5.96 9.17
C LEU A 389 -10.98 -5.36 10.28
N ARG A 390 -9.96 -4.58 9.90
CA ARG A 390 -9.01 -3.99 10.85
C ARG A 390 -9.06 -2.46 10.77
N PRO A 391 -9.95 -1.81 11.51
CA PRO A 391 -10.12 -0.37 11.43
C PRO A 391 -8.84 0.41 11.74
N LEU A 392 -8.67 1.55 11.08
CA LEU A 392 -7.62 2.54 11.36
C LEU A 392 -8.23 3.63 12.26
N GLY A 393 -8.28 3.34 13.57
CA GLY A 393 -9.02 4.18 14.51
C GLY A 393 -10.52 4.14 14.25
N ASN A 394 -11.14 5.29 14.00
CA ASN A 394 -12.55 5.42 13.63
C ASN A 394 -12.80 5.25 12.11
N VAL A 395 -11.80 4.85 11.34
CA VAL A 395 -11.97 4.57 9.91
C VAL A 395 -12.07 3.07 9.68
N LEU A 396 -13.25 2.61 9.31
CA LEU A 396 -13.50 1.24 8.86
C LEU A 396 -13.18 1.16 7.37
N TYR A 397 -12.42 0.15 6.93
CA TYR A 397 -12.17 -0.07 5.50
C TYR A 397 -12.39 -1.52 5.10
N PHE A 398 -12.78 -1.71 3.85
CA PHE A 398 -12.95 -2.99 3.20
C PHE A 398 -12.11 -3.04 1.93
N LEU A 399 -11.22 -4.02 1.85
CA LEU A 399 -10.25 -4.21 0.78
C LEU A 399 -10.22 -5.69 0.37
N PRO A 400 -11.23 -6.18 -0.35
CA PRO A 400 -11.32 -7.58 -0.73
C PRO A 400 -10.21 -8.02 -1.69
N SER A 401 -9.87 -9.31 -1.65
CA SER A 401 -9.13 -9.94 -2.74
C SER A 401 -10.04 -10.11 -3.97
N TYR A 402 -9.45 -10.33 -5.15
CA TYR A 402 -10.21 -10.52 -6.39
C TYR A 402 -10.86 -11.90 -6.48
N ALA A 403 -10.74 -12.72 -5.42
CA ALA A 403 -11.44 -13.98 -5.26
C ALA A 403 -12.88 -13.82 -4.75
N PHE A 404 -13.25 -12.65 -4.20
CA PHE A 404 -14.61 -12.39 -3.70
C PHE A 404 -15.66 -12.51 -4.81
N THR A 405 -16.76 -13.20 -4.49
CA THR A 405 -18.00 -13.21 -5.30
C THR A 405 -18.92 -12.06 -4.88
N GLU A 406 -19.99 -11.83 -5.63
CA GLU A 406 -21.01 -10.83 -5.25
C GLU A 406 -21.71 -11.21 -3.93
N GLU A 407 -21.91 -12.50 -3.68
CA GLU A 407 -22.49 -13.03 -2.44
C GLU A 407 -21.56 -12.76 -1.25
N ASP A 408 -20.25 -12.99 -1.42
CA ASP A 408 -19.24 -12.71 -0.38
C ASP A 408 -19.18 -11.22 -0.04
N LEU A 409 -19.23 -10.34 -1.05
CA LEU A 409 -19.28 -8.90 -0.86
C LEU A 409 -20.53 -8.50 -0.06
N ASN A 410 -21.70 -9.03 -0.44
CA ASN A 410 -22.95 -8.73 0.24
C ASN A 410 -22.93 -9.19 1.70
N THR A 411 -22.31 -10.34 2.01
CA THR A 411 -22.14 -10.81 3.39
C THR A 411 -21.40 -9.78 4.24
N VAL A 412 -20.31 -9.23 3.72
CA VAL A 412 -19.55 -8.18 4.43
C VAL A 412 -20.35 -6.88 4.51
N TYR A 413 -21.04 -6.48 3.45
CA TYR A 413 -21.88 -5.26 3.46
C TYR A 413 -23.00 -5.34 4.49
N CYS A 414 -23.70 -6.47 4.58
CA CYS A 414 -24.74 -6.69 5.62
C CYS A 414 -24.14 -6.53 7.01
N THR A 415 -22.98 -7.12 7.28
CA THR A 415 -22.31 -7.00 8.58
C THR A 415 -21.91 -5.54 8.89
N ILE A 416 -21.49 -4.76 7.88
CA ILE A 416 -21.21 -3.32 8.04
C ILE A 416 -22.51 -2.57 8.35
N GLU A 417 -23.60 -2.86 7.65
CA GLU A 417 -24.91 -2.20 7.90
C GLU A 417 -25.46 -2.52 9.27
N GLU A 418 -25.33 -3.74 9.75
CA GLU A 418 -25.69 -4.13 11.11
C GLU A 418 -24.94 -3.33 12.16
N LEU A 419 -23.60 -3.17 11.98
CA LEU A 419 -22.80 -2.33 12.86
C LEU A 419 -23.32 -0.89 12.86
N LEU A 420 -23.51 -0.29 11.69
CA LEU A 420 -23.97 1.09 11.55
C LEU A 420 -25.38 1.29 12.15
N GLY A 421 -26.28 0.31 11.98
CA GLY A 421 -27.59 0.29 12.61
C GLY A 421 -27.54 0.24 14.13
N SER A 422 -26.63 -0.58 14.69
CA SER A 422 -26.44 -0.65 16.15
C SER A 422 -25.94 0.67 16.73
N MET A 423 -25.07 1.37 16.00
CA MET A 423 -24.58 2.70 16.40
C MET A 423 -25.67 3.78 16.38
N GLN A 424 -26.62 3.72 15.46
CA GLN A 424 -27.74 4.67 15.40
C GLN A 424 -28.68 4.55 16.60
N HIS A 425 -28.94 3.33 17.05
CA HIS A 425 -29.85 3.07 18.18
C HIS A 425 -29.26 3.47 19.53
N GLN A 426 -27.95 3.59 19.64
CA GLN A 426 -27.28 3.95 20.89
C GLN A 426 -27.22 5.47 21.15
N ASN A 427 -27.25 6.33 20.09
CA ASN A 427 -27.32 7.79 20.30
C ASN A 427 -27.66 8.55 19.00
N GLY A 428 -28.60 9.48 19.10
CA GLY A 428 -28.88 10.47 18.04
C GLY A 428 -27.81 11.56 17.87
N THR A 429 -26.64 11.41 18.49
CA THR A 429 -25.51 12.35 18.50
C THR A 429 -24.19 11.58 18.65
N SER A 430 -23.10 12.15 18.25
CA SER A 430 -21.74 11.58 18.27
C SER A 430 -21.49 10.53 19.37
N ILE A 431 -21.00 9.36 18.98
CA ILE A 431 -20.70 8.26 19.91
C ILE A 431 -19.57 8.70 20.83
N ASP A 432 -19.87 8.76 22.13
CA ASP A 432 -18.85 8.96 23.15
C ASP A 432 -18.13 7.63 23.38
N SER A 433 -16.81 7.62 23.20
CA SER A 433 -15.96 6.45 23.40
C SER A 433 -16.06 5.82 24.80
N ASN A 434 -16.61 6.58 25.77
CA ASN A 434 -16.83 6.12 27.14
C ASN A 434 -18.19 5.41 27.35
N SER A 435 -19.08 5.40 26.36
CA SER A 435 -20.43 4.81 26.45
C SER A 435 -20.54 3.44 25.76
N LEU A 436 -19.44 2.90 25.22
CA LEU A 436 -19.41 1.57 24.61
C LEU A 436 -19.43 0.49 25.72
N PRO A 437 -20.21 -0.59 25.57
CA PRO A 437 -20.17 -1.71 26.51
C PRO A 437 -18.79 -2.36 26.52
N ALA A 438 -18.34 -2.77 27.70
CA ALA A 438 -17.06 -3.41 27.95
C ALA A 438 -16.97 -4.80 27.29
#